data_b7b09f5486a3b2e8abc8f3ca0f4a0370
#
_entry.id   b7b09f5486a3b2e8abc8f3ca0f4a0370
#
_cell.length_a   1.000
_cell.length_b   1.000
_cell.length_c   1.000
_cell.angle_alpha   90.00
_cell.angle_beta   90.00
_cell.angle_gamma   90.00
#
_symmetry.space_group_name_H-M   'P 1'
#
loop_
_entity.id
_entity.type
_entity.pdbx_description
1 polymer ?
#
loop_
_entity_poly.entity_id
_entity_poly.type
_entity_poly.pdbx_seq_one_letter_code
_entity_poly.pdbx_strand_id
1 'polypeptide(L)'
;MAQLMTVEEVANYLRVTKKTIYRLLRQGRIPATKIGRQWRFNKTLVDKWLRGNSVKAKANILVVDDEETIRLLFKGTLEELGHRVIAVGTGSEGLELVKQQDFDLVFLDLKMPGMVGDDFFGRLKAIKPRLPVTIITGYPDSGMMARALAQGPFGVMNKPFGESDIIAAVNAFLRFATAGTPH
;
A
#
# COMPACT_ATOMS: atom_id res chain seq x y z
N MET A 1 -16.68 3.07 28.09
CA MET A 1 -15.56 3.87 28.65
C MET A 1 -14.26 3.40 28.01
N ALA A 2 -13.36 4.29 27.61
CA ALA A 2 -12.06 3.91 27.03
C ALA A 2 -11.19 3.29 28.14
N GLN A 3 -10.81 2.04 27.98
CA GLN A 3 -9.92 1.33 28.91
C GLN A 3 -8.50 1.87 28.77
N LEU A 4 -8.00 2.54 29.80
CA LEU A 4 -6.62 3.03 29.86
C LEU A 4 -5.73 2.00 30.55
N MET A 5 -4.67 1.57 29.86
CA MET A 5 -3.65 0.63 30.34
C MET A 5 -2.45 1.39 30.92
N THR A 6 -1.82 0.81 31.92
CA THR A 6 -0.50 1.21 32.45
C THR A 6 0.61 0.69 31.54
N VAL A 7 1.88 1.09 31.80
CA VAL A 7 3.06 0.53 31.12
C VAL A 7 3.17 -0.99 31.31
N GLU A 8 2.80 -1.50 32.46
CA GLU A 8 2.84 -2.93 32.75
C GLU A 8 1.76 -3.70 32.00
N GLU A 9 0.53 -3.19 31.99
CA GLU A 9 -0.58 -3.81 31.29
C GLU A 9 -0.36 -3.81 29.79
N VAL A 10 0.14 -2.71 29.19
CA VAL A 10 0.45 -2.70 27.76
C VAL A 10 1.64 -3.59 27.41
N ALA A 11 2.64 -3.71 28.27
CA ALA A 11 3.76 -4.63 28.08
C ALA A 11 3.27 -6.09 28.06
N ASN A 12 2.41 -6.47 29.01
CA ASN A 12 1.78 -7.78 29.05
C ASN A 12 0.86 -8.01 27.84
N TYR A 13 0.07 -7.03 27.49
CA TYR A 13 -0.85 -7.09 26.33
C TYR A 13 -0.10 -7.33 25.01
N LEU A 14 1.03 -6.65 24.81
CA LEU A 14 1.88 -6.78 23.63
C LEU A 14 2.89 -7.93 23.72
N ARG A 15 2.94 -8.63 24.87
CA ARG A 15 3.92 -9.70 25.17
C ARG A 15 5.37 -9.25 24.97
N VAL A 16 5.69 -8.05 25.43
CA VAL A 16 7.04 -7.46 25.39
C VAL A 16 7.48 -7.01 26.79
N THR A 17 8.77 -6.70 26.96
CA THR A 17 9.27 -6.19 28.24
C THR A 17 8.89 -4.70 28.44
N LYS A 18 8.78 -4.25 29.69
CA LYS A 18 8.60 -2.82 30.02
C LYS A 18 9.72 -1.95 29.42
N LYS A 19 10.94 -2.48 29.32
CA LYS A 19 12.09 -1.81 28.67
C LYS A 19 11.81 -1.50 27.19
N THR A 20 11.16 -2.43 26.49
CA THR A 20 10.72 -2.23 25.10
C THR A 20 9.68 -1.11 25.01
N ILE A 21 8.69 -1.10 25.91
CA ILE A 21 7.67 -0.02 25.93
C ILE A 21 8.32 1.35 26.16
N TYR A 22 9.23 1.46 27.14
CA TYR A 22 9.92 2.72 27.40
C TYR A 22 10.81 3.17 26.23
N ARG A 23 11.39 2.23 25.47
CA ARG A 23 12.12 2.54 24.24
C ARG A 23 11.19 3.11 23.16
N LEU A 24 10.04 2.49 22.94
CA LEU A 24 9.03 2.94 21.99
C LEU A 24 8.48 4.33 22.36
N LEU A 25 8.26 4.59 23.65
CA LEU A 25 7.85 5.89 24.18
C LEU A 25 8.90 6.98 23.88
N ARG A 26 10.18 6.70 24.14
CA ARG A 26 11.27 7.66 23.86
C ARG A 26 11.41 7.98 22.39
N GLN A 27 11.07 7.02 21.51
CA GLN A 27 11.11 7.17 20.06
C GLN A 27 9.81 7.77 19.48
N GLY A 28 8.79 8.05 20.33
CA GLY A 28 7.49 8.51 19.86
C GLY A 28 6.73 7.49 19.00
N ARG A 29 7.09 6.20 19.08
CA ARG A 29 6.61 5.15 18.19
C ARG A 29 5.40 4.38 18.69
N ILE A 30 4.89 4.65 19.89
CA ILE A 30 3.69 4.03 20.46
C ILE A 30 2.73 5.11 20.95
N PRO A 31 1.42 5.03 20.64
CA PRO A 31 0.46 6.02 21.08
C PRO A 31 0.26 5.94 22.60
N ALA A 32 0.58 7.01 23.32
CA ALA A 32 0.44 7.12 24.75
C ALA A 32 0.17 8.54 25.17
N THR A 33 -0.50 8.70 26.33
CA THR A 33 -0.76 9.99 26.96
C THR A 33 -0.08 10.01 28.33
N LYS A 34 0.60 11.10 28.66
CA LYS A 34 1.20 11.29 29.97
C LYS A 34 0.21 11.97 30.90
N ILE A 35 -0.22 11.29 31.96
CA ILE A 35 -1.11 11.81 32.98
C ILE A 35 -0.28 11.98 34.26
N GLY A 36 0.02 13.23 34.62
CA GLY A 36 0.97 13.53 35.69
C GLY A 36 2.36 12.96 35.38
N ARG A 37 2.85 12.06 36.25
CA ARG A 37 4.15 11.39 36.08
C ARG A 37 4.04 9.99 35.42
N GLN A 38 2.83 9.56 35.06
CA GLN A 38 2.58 8.19 34.60
C GLN A 38 2.09 8.17 33.15
N TRP A 39 2.58 7.19 32.38
CA TRP A 39 2.10 6.91 31.04
C TRP A 39 0.81 6.09 31.05
N ARG A 40 -0.13 6.45 30.21
CA ARG A 40 -1.37 5.71 29.97
C ARG A 40 -1.54 5.44 28.49
N PHE A 41 -2.10 4.28 28.17
CA PHE A 41 -2.29 3.79 26.82
C PHE A 41 -3.77 3.48 26.61
N ASN A 42 -4.38 4.11 25.63
CA ASN A 42 -5.73 3.76 25.23
C ASN A 42 -5.68 2.46 24.40
N LYS A 43 -6.38 1.43 24.89
CA LYS A 43 -6.38 0.10 24.24
C LYS A 43 -6.74 0.18 22.76
N THR A 44 -7.80 0.91 22.41
CA THR A 44 -8.25 1.07 21.02
C THR A 44 -7.19 1.74 20.13
N LEU A 45 -6.46 2.72 20.67
CA LEU A 45 -5.36 3.37 19.94
C LEU A 45 -4.16 2.44 19.77
N VAL A 46 -3.85 1.65 20.79
CA VAL A 46 -2.80 0.60 20.71
C VAL A 46 -3.18 -0.46 19.70
N ASP A 47 -4.43 -0.90 19.63
CA ASP A 47 -4.91 -1.88 18.64
C ASP A 47 -4.85 -1.31 17.21
N LYS A 48 -5.21 -0.04 17.03
CA LYS A 48 -5.04 0.65 15.73
C LYS A 48 -3.57 0.75 15.33
N TRP A 49 -2.72 1.09 16.28
CA TRP A 49 -1.28 1.19 16.08
C TRP A 49 -0.65 -0.17 15.74
N LEU A 50 -1.05 -1.25 16.42
CA LEU A 50 -0.63 -2.62 16.09
C LEU A 50 -1.00 -2.99 14.66
N ARG A 51 -2.24 -2.72 14.24
CA ARG A 51 -2.69 -2.95 12.86
C ARG A 51 -1.91 -2.13 11.84
N GLY A 52 -1.53 -0.90 12.19
CA GLY A 52 -0.69 -0.04 11.35
C GLY A 52 0.80 -0.41 11.36
N ASN A 53 1.27 -1.14 12.39
CA ASN A 53 2.65 -1.60 12.57
C ASN A 53 2.78 -3.13 12.53
N SER A 54 1.70 -3.87 12.19
CA SER A 54 1.88 -5.30 11.88
C SER A 54 2.91 -5.38 10.76
N VAL A 55 3.78 -6.39 10.82
CA VAL A 55 4.80 -6.67 9.80
C VAL A 55 4.09 -6.51 8.46
N LYS A 56 4.45 -5.47 7.70
CA LYS A 56 3.77 -5.13 6.45
C LYS A 56 3.76 -6.40 5.62
N ALA A 57 2.59 -6.93 5.31
CA ALA A 57 2.48 -8.08 4.45
C ALA A 57 3.29 -7.75 3.20
N LYS A 58 4.32 -8.56 2.90
CA LYS A 58 5.12 -8.35 1.69
C LYS A 58 4.21 -8.57 0.51
N ALA A 59 4.01 -7.54 -0.29
CA ALA A 59 3.21 -7.61 -1.49
C ALA A 59 4.11 -7.83 -2.71
N ASN A 60 3.60 -8.62 -3.67
CA ASN A 60 4.16 -8.72 -5.01
C ASN A 60 3.49 -7.65 -5.88
N ILE A 61 4.25 -6.66 -6.31
CA ILE A 61 3.73 -5.47 -7.01
C ILE A 61 4.27 -5.44 -8.42
N LEU A 62 3.37 -5.27 -9.39
CA LEU A 62 3.71 -5.00 -10.78
C LEU A 62 3.57 -3.51 -11.06
N VAL A 63 4.57 -2.93 -11.70
CA VAL A 63 4.55 -1.54 -12.19
C VAL A 63 4.68 -1.56 -13.70
N VAL A 64 3.74 -0.94 -14.40
CA VAL A 64 3.71 -0.84 -15.86
C VAL A 64 3.69 0.64 -16.23
N ASP A 65 4.83 1.17 -16.65
CA ASP A 65 5.04 2.58 -16.98
C ASP A 65 6.21 2.68 -17.98
N ASP A 66 6.08 3.40 -19.08
CA ASP A 66 7.14 3.53 -20.09
C ASP A 66 8.30 4.41 -19.61
N GLU A 67 8.09 5.29 -18.62
CA GLU A 67 9.13 6.13 -18.05
C GLU A 67 10.03 5.35 -17.09
N GLU A 68 11.30 5.16 -17.46
CA GLU A 68 12.27 4.43 -16.63
C GLU A 68 12.46 5.06 -15.25
N THR A 69 12.46 6.38 -15.16
CA THR A 69 12.60 7.13 -13.90
C THR A 69 11.47 6.80 -12.93
N ILE A 70 10.24 6.65 -13.41
CA ILE A 70 9.08 6.24 -12.61
C ILE A 70 9.24 4.81 -12.14
N ARG A 71 9.62 3.89 -13.03
CA ARG A 71 9.87 2.49 -12.65
C ARG A 71 10.95 2.35 -11.58
N LEU A 72 12.05 3.11 -11.69
CA LEU A 72 13.13 3.12 -10.69
C LEU A 72 12.66 3.71 -9.35
N LEU A 73 11.86 4.78 -9.37
CA LEU A 73 11.29 5.38 -8.18
C LEU A 73 10.40 4.38 -7.42
N PHE A 74 9.49 3.70 -8.11
CA PHE A 74 8.65 2.66 -7.49
C PHE A 74 9.48 1.53 -6.91
N LYS A 75 10.46 1.04 -7.68
CA LYS A 75 11.30 -0.08 -7.27
C LYS A 75 12.12 0.28 -6.03
N GLY A 76 12.85 1.40 -6.03
CA GLY A 76 13.63 1.87 -4.88
C GLY A 76 12.76 2.04 -3.63
N THR A 77 11.66 2.82 -3.75
CA THR A 77 10.76 3.11 -2.63
C THR A 77 10.15 1.84 -2.01
N LEU A 78 9.70 0.91 -2.82
CA LEU A 78 8.93 -0.23 -2.33
C LEU A 78 9.80 -1.41 -1.91
N GLU A 79 10.94 -1.63 -2.55
CA GLU A 79 11.91 -2.67 -2.15
C GLU A 79 12.56 -2.35 -0.79
N GLU A 80 12.85 -1.08 -0.51
CA GLU A 80 13.30 -0.63 0.83
C GLU A 80 12.26 -0.94 1.93
N LEU A 81 10.98 -0.97 1.58
CA LEU A 81 9.89 -1.35 2.48
C LEU A 81 9.68 -2.87 2.56
N GLY A 82 10.47 -3.65 1.81
CA GLY A 82 10.46 -5.10 1.81
C GLY A 82 9.42 -5.73 0.89
N HIS A 83 8.78 -4.97 -0.01
CA HIS A 83 7.91 -5.49 -1.07
C HIS A 83 8.76 -6.10 -2.20
N ARG A 84 8.15 -6.99 -2.98
CA ARG A 84 8.74 -7.47 -4.23
C ARG A 84 8.15 -6.66 -5.38
N VAL A 85 9.00 -6.02 -6.18
CA VAL A 85 8.57 -5.17 -7.30
C VAL A 85 9.12 -5.69 -8.61
N ILE A 86 8.23 -5.89 -9.57
CA ILE A 86 8.60 -6.09 -10.97
C ILE A 86 8.07 -4.90 -11.74
N ALA A 87 8.96 -4.26 -12.50
CA ALA A 87 8.62 -3.07 -13.26
C ALA A 87 8.96 -3.29 -14.74
N VAL A 88 8.00 -3.02 -15.61
CA VAL A 88 8.11 -3.19 -17.08
C VAL A 88 7.70 -1.92 -17.81
N GLY A 89 8.26 -1.73 -19.00
CA GLY A 89 8.04 -0.54 -19.80
C GLY A 89 6.88 -0.65 -20.79
N THR A 90 6.27 -1.82 -20.93
CA THR A 90 5.21 -2.05 -21.91
C THR A 90 4.03 -2.83 -21.32
N GLY A 91 2.83 -2.54 -21.83
CA GLY A 91 1.64 -3.28 -21.45
C GLY A 91 1.71 -4.76 -21.87
N SER A 92 2.34 -5.08 -22.99
CA SER A 92 2.51 -6.47 -23.46
C SER A 92 3.31 -7.31 -22.48
N GLU A 93 4.45 -6.78 -22.00
CA GLU A 93 5.26 -7.44 -20.96
C GLU A 93 4.46 -7.61 -19.66
N GLY A 94 3.72 -6.57 -19.26
CA GLY A 94 2.87 -6.62 -18.06
C GLY A 94 1.81 -7.72 -18.15
N LEU A 95 1.13 -7.88 -19.28
CA LEU A 95 0.14 -8.93 -19.50
C LEU A 95 0.76 -10.34 -19.46
N GLU A 96 1.94 -10.53 -20.07
CA GLU A 96 2.63 -11.83 -20.02
C GLU A 96 3.03 -12.20 -18.59
N LEU A 97 3.52 -11.24 -17.80
CA LEU A 97 3.86 -11.46 -16.39
C LEU A 97 2.65 -11.85 -15.54
N VAL A 98 1.50 -11.21 -15.75
CA VAL A 98 0.26 -11.52 -15.00
C VAL A 98 -0.27 -12.92 -15.32
N LYS A 99 0.01 -13.46 -16.52
CA LYS A 99 -0.31 -14.85 -16.86
C LYS A 99 0.63 -15.86 -16.18
N GLN A 100 1.90 -15.48 -16.01
CA GLN A 100 2.96 -16.38 -15.54
C GLN A 100 3.06 -16.43 -14.02
N GLN A 101 2.69 -15.36 -13.30
CA GLN A 101 2.80 -15.27 -11.86
C GLN A 101 1.69 -14.41 -11.24
N ASP A 102 1.52 -14.56 -9.93
CA ASP A 102 0.53 -13.79 -9.18
C ASP A 102 1.13 -12.49 -8.64
N PHE A 103 0.34 -11.43 -8.74
CA PHE A 103 0.59 -10.13 -8.14
C PHE A 103 -0.54 -9.78 -7.19
N ASP A 104 -0.21 -8.99 -6.17
CA ASP A 104 -1.17 -8.49 -5.19
C ASP A 104 -1.74 -7.13 -5.60
N LEU A 105 -0.95 -6.32 -6.30
CA LEU A 105 -1.31 -4.97 -6.74
C LEU A 105 -0.58 -4.64 -8.05
N VAL A 106 -1.26 -3.93 -8.95
CA VAL A 106 -0.67 -3.37 -10.17
C VAL A 106 -0.75 -1.85 -10.13
N PHE A 107 0.36 -1.18 -10.44
CA PHE A 107 0.39 0.23 -10.83
C PHE A 107 0.49 0.32 -12.34
N LEU A 108 -0.42 1.07 -12.95
CA LEU A 108 -0.56 1.15 -14.41
C LEU A 108 -0.59 2.59 -14.89
N ASP A 109 0.38 3.00 -15.71
CA ASP A 109 0.26 4.22 -16.50
C ASP A 109 -0.74 4.01 -17.64
N LEU A 110 -1.68 4.95 -17.80
CA LEU A 110 -2.64 4.92 -18.89
C LEU A 110 -2.06 5.38 -20.22
N LYS A 111 -1.00 6.18 -20.21
CA LYS A 111 -0.43 6.76 -21.44
C LYS A 111 0.91 6.15 -21.77
N MET A 112 0.88 5.01 -22.43
CA MET A 112 2.09 4.33 -22.90
C MET A 112 2.08 4.17 -24.44
N PRO A 113 3.24 4.22 -25.11
CA PRO A 113 3.34 3.89 -26.55
C PRO A 113 2.90 2.46 -26.84
N GLY A 114 2.16 2.27 -27.92
CA GLY A 114 1.86 0.94 -28.48
C GLY A 114 0.70 0.16 -27.86
N MET A 115 0.26 0.51 -26.66
CA MET A 115 -0.96 -0.03 -26.06
C MET A 115 -1.65 1.06 -25.23
N VAL A 116 -2.92 1.28 -25.51
CA VAL A 116 -3.70 2.23 -24.73
C VAL A 116 -3.97 1.61 -23.36
N GLY A 117 -3.68 2.33 -22.28
CA GLY A 117 -3.73 1.79 -20.92
C GLY A 117 -5.11 1.27 -20.49
N ASP A 118 -6.20 1.83 -21.04
CA ASP A 118 -7.56 1.33 -20.79
C ASP A 118 -7.82 -0.04 -21.46
N ASP A 119 -7.21 -0.31 -22.63
CA ASP A 119 -7.23 -1.64 -23.27
C ASP A 119 -6.42 -2.65 -22.44
N PHE A 120 -5.25 -2.24 -21.94
CA PHE A 120 -4.46 -3.07 -21.00
C PHE A 120 -5.29 -3.43 -19.77
N PHE A 121 -5.93 -2.43 -19.16
CA PHE A 121 -6.73 -2.64 -17.94
C PHE A 121 -7.89 -3.62 -18.20
N GLY A 122 -8.60 -3.49 -19.32
CA GLY A 122 -9.64 -4.41 -19.73
C GLY A 122 -9.13 -5.85 -19.90
N ARG A 123 -8.01 -6.05 -20.61
CA ARG A 123 -7.38 -7.37 -20.78
C ARG A 123 -6.88 -7.94 -19.46
N LEU A 124 -6.29 -7.12 -18.60
CA LEU A 124 -5.85 -7.56 -17.27
C LEU A 124 -7.04 -8.04 -16.44
N LYS A 125 -8.16 -7.32 -16.44
CA LYS A 125 -9.38 -7.72 -15.74
C LYS A 125 -10.01 -8.98 -16.30
N ALA A 126 -9.88 -9.24 -17.60
CA ALA A 126 -10.33 -10.50 -18.20
C ALA A 126 -9.49 -11.70 -17.71
N ILE A 127 -8.16 -11.51 -17.48
CA ILE A 127 -7.26 -12.56 -16.99
C ILE A 127 -7.36 -12.73 -15.47
N LYS A 128 -7.34 -11.63 -14.72
CA LYS A 128 -7.35 -11.59 -13.24
C LYS A 128 -8.41 -10.58 -12.74
N PRO A 129 -9.71 -10.94 -12.71
CA PRO A 129 -10.81 -10.01 -12.41
C PRO A 129 -10.69 -9.31 -11.05
N ARG A 130 -10.09 -10.00 -10.07
CA ARG A 130 -9.96 -9.50 -8.69
C ARG A 130 -8.66 -8.79 -8.40
N LEU A 131 -7.70 -8.75 -9.35
CA LEU A 131 -6.41 -8.12 -9.15
C LEU A 131 -6.60 -6.59 -8.99
N PRO A 132 -6.22 -6.00 -7.87
CA PRO A 132 -6.32 -4.55 -7.66
C PRO A 132 -5.36 -3.80 -8.59
N VAL A 133 -5.87 -2.72 -9.19
CA VAL A 133 -5.10 -1.85 -10.08
C VAL A 133 -5.20 -0.42 -9.60
N THR A 134 -4.07 0.22 -9.34
CA THR A 134 -3.97 1.66 -9.14
C THR A 134 -3.50 2.29 -10.44
N ILE A 135 -4.30 3.19 -10.97
CA ILE A 135 -3.99 3.92 -12.20
C ILE A 135 -3.04 5.07 -11.88
N ILE A 136 -2.03 5.25 -12.72
CA ILE A 136 -1.15 6.41 -12.73
C ILE A 136 -1.53 7.26 -13.95
N THR A 137 -1.70 8.57 -13.80
CA THR A 137 -2.06 9.44 -14.91
C THR A 137 -1.54 10.86 -14.75
N GLY A 138 -1.02 11.43 -15.84
CA GLY A 138 -0.80 12.87 -15.97
C GLY A 138 -1.99 13.63 -16.59
N TYR A 139 -3.06 12.91 -16.93
CA TYR A 139 -4.22 13.46 -17.67
C TYR A 139 -5.53 12.99 -17.03
N PRO A 140 -5.88 13.49 -15.83
CA PRO A 140 -7.04 13.01 -15.07
C PRO A 140 -8.38 13.26 -15.78
N ASP A 141 -8.46 14.28 -16.62
CA ASP A 141 -9.70 14.67 -17.32
C ASP A 141 -9.80 14.07 -18.74
N SER A 142 -8.97 13.07 -19.07
CA SER A 142 -8.99 12.45 -20.40
C SER A 142 -10.13 11.45 -20.54
N GLY A 143 -10.63 11.28 -21.78
CA GLY A 143 -11.61 10.24 -22.10
C GLY A 143 -11.09 8.82 -21.81
N MET A 144 -9.78 8.62 -21.85
CA MET A 144 -9.11 7.38 -21.45
C MET A 144 -9.28 7.12 -19.95
N MET A 145 -9.10 8.15 -19.13
CA MET A 145 -9.33 8.07 -17.69
C MET A 145 -10.78 7.75 -17.36
N ALA A 146 -11.74 8.36 -18.04
CA ALA A 146 -13.17 8.08 -17.85
C ALA A 146 -13.49 6.59 -18.13
N ARG A 147 -12.93 6.01 -19.22
CA ARG A 147 -13.11 4.58 -19.53
C ARG A 147 -12.45 3.67 -18.51
N ALA A 148 -11.26 4.04 -18.02
CA ALA A 148 -10.57 3.28 -16.99
C ALA A 148 -11.33 3.30 -15.66
N LEU A 149 -11.89 4.45 -15.25
CA LEU A 149 -12.73 4.58 -14.05
C LEU A 149 -13.97 3.69 -14.12
N ALA A 150 -14.58 3.56 -15.28
CA ALA A 150 -15.76 2.70 -15.50
C ALA A 150 -15.46 1.22 -15.23
N GLN A 151 -14.19 0.79 -15.31
CA GLN A 151 -13.75 -0.57 -15.03
C GLN A 151 -13.44 -0.83 -13.54
N GLY A 152 -13.60 0.16 -12.67
CA GLY A 152 -13.45 0.03 -11.23
C GLY A 152 -12.00 -0.20 -10.77
N PRO A 153 -11.08 0.75 -10.98
CA PRO A 153 -9.74 0.65 -10.42
C PRO A 153 -9.79 0.71 -8.89
N PHE A 154 -8.78 0.13 -8.25
CA PHE A 154 -8.60 0.21 -6.80
C PHE A 154 -8.28 1.63 -6.34
N GLY A 155 -7.48 2.36 -7.11
CA GLY A 155 -7.08 3.72 -6.82
C GLY A 155 -6.60 4.48 -8.05
N VAL A 156 -6.40 5.78 -7.87
CA VAL A 156 -5.83 6.68 -8.88
C VAL A 156 -4.74 7.52 -8.25
N MET A 157 -3.63 7.68 -8.97
CA MET A 157 -2.49 8.52 -8.60
C MET A 157 -2.21 9.49 -9.75
N ASN A 158 -2.22 10.78 -9.46
CA ASN A 158 -1.95 11.81 -10.46
C ASN A 158 -0.46 12.16 -10.50
N LYS A 159 0.11 12.28 -11.71
CA LYS A 159 1.45 12.86 -11.91
C LYS A 159 1.38 14.40 -11.77
N PRO A 160 2.34 15.05 -11.09
CA PRO A 160 3.53 14.50 -10.45
C PRO A 160 3.24 13.93 -9.06
N PHE A 161 3.95 12.88 -8.68
CA PHE A 161 3.89 12.24 -7.37
C PHE A 161 5.32 11.92 -6.88
N GLY A 162 5.46 11.64 -5.58
CA GLY A 162 6.71 11.25 -4.95
C GLY A 162 6.60 9.96 -4.15
N GLU A 163 7.67 9.62 -3.44
CA GLU A 163 7.76 8.41 -2.60
C GLU A 163 6.61 8.31 -1.59
N SER A 164 6.25 9.44 -0.95
CA SER A 164 5.16 9.48 0.03
C SER A 164 3.80 9.05 -0.55
N ASP A 165 3.54 9.39 -1.81
CA ASP A 165 2.28 9.05 -2.48
C ASP A 165 2.25 7.57 -2.84
N ILE A 166 3.38 7.02 -3.30
CA ILE A 166 3.56 5.59 -3.57
C ILE A 166 3.34 4.78 -2.28
N ILE A 167 3.98 5.20 -1.19
CA ILE A 167 3.84 4.56 0.12
C ILE A 167 2.38 4.62 0.61
N ALA A 168 1.72 5.77 0.44
CA ALA A 168 0.32 5.94 0.82
C ALA A 168 -0.60 5.00 0.03
N ALA A 169 -0.40 4.86 -1.28
CA ALA A 169 -1.19 3.97 -2.14
C ALA A 169 -1.04 2.50 -1.75
N VAL A 170 0.19 2.02 -1.52
CA VAL A 170 0.43 0.65 -1.07
C VAL A 170 -0.12 0.40 0.32
N ASN A 171 0.01 1.34 1.25
CA ASN A 171 -0.58 1.22 2.58
C ASN A 171 -2.12 1.18 2.54
N ALA A 172 -2.76 1.92 1.63
CA ALA A 172 -4.21 1.84 1.41
C ALA A 172 -4.62 0.44 0.93
N PHE A 173 -3.89 -0.13 -0.04
CA PHE A 173 -4.09 -1.50 -0.50
C PHE A 173 -3.90 -2.52 0.63
N LEU A 174 -2.82 -2.47 1.40
CA LEU A 174 -2.56 -3.42 2.48
C LEU A 174 -3.65 -3.38 3.57
N ARG A 175 -4.18 -2.19 3.90
CA ARG A 175 -5.33 -2.06 4.81
C ARG A 175 -6.60 -2.70 4.25
N PHE A 176 -6.85 -2.54 2.96
CA PHE A 176 -7.98 -3.17 2.29
C PHE A 176 -7.86 -4.70 2.28
N ALA A 177 -6.70 -5.23 1.90
CA ALA A 177 -6.43 -6.66 1.85
C ALA A 177 -6.58 -7.35 3.23
N THR A 178 -6.17 -6.65 4.31
CA THR A 178 -6.33 -7.18 5.69
C THR A 178 -7.75 -7.05 6.24
N ALA A 179 -8.55 -6.11 5.73
CA ALA A 179 -9.95 -5.93 6.17
C ALA A 179 -10.92 -6.91 5.49
N GLY A 180 -10.53 -7.49 4.35
CA GLY A 180 -11.36 -8.38 3.52
C GLY A 180 -11.19 -9.88 3.79
N THR A 181 -10.48 -10.30 4.84
CA THR A 181 -10.42 -11.71 5.27
C THR A 181 -11.43 -11.93 6.40
N PRO A 182 -12.66 -12.38 6.12
CA PRO A 182 -13.51 -12.94 7.17
C PRO A 182 -12.90 -14.28 7.58
N HIS A 183 -12.73 -14.45 8.89
CA HIS A 183 -12.49 -15.76 9.52
C HIS A 183 -13.71 -16.64 9.38
#